data_cb4ee0965e67a95f799d1ca30b19bdbf
#
_entry.id   cb4ee0965e67a95f799d1ca30b19bdbf
#
_cell.length_a   1.000
_cell.length_b   1.000
_cell.length_c   1.000
_cell.angle_alpha   90.00
_cell.angle_beta   90.00
_cell.angle_gamma   90.00
#
_symmetry.space_group_name_H-M   'P 1'
#
loop_
_entity.id
_entity.type
_entity.pdbx_description
1 polymer ?
#
loop_
_entity_poly.entity_id
_entity_poly.type
_entity_poly.pdbx_seq_one_letter_code
_entity_poly.pdbx_strand_id
1 'polypeptide(L)'
;MSLKGTTFLESVLQTLKRATELGGYPQEVYEILSRPQRIITVNIPVKMDNGKIQVFTGYRVQHNNALGPYKGGIRFHPEVTLDEDIALATVMTFKNALNGLPYGGGKGAIAVDPKKISKRELEELSRGYARALAPFIGPETDIPAPDVGTDPQIMAWMVDEYSKIAGRNVPGVFTAKPVILWGNPVREYSTGFGVAVWAREAAKKLWGGIEGKTVAVQGFGNVGYWGAYWLIKMGAKVVAVTDSKGGVYNPNGLDLTAVKAVKDKTGSVINYDAPGTRKVTNEEILELPVDVLVPAALENVIHKGNANNIKAKLVVEGANGPTTADAEQVLHRKGIWVLPDLAANAGGVVMSYLEWVENLQWYFWDEEETRNRLERILLDTFNRVMIRWSKLGTDNVTIREAAYVEAVDRIYNAMKVRGWI
;
A
#
# COMPACT_ATOMS: atom_id res chain seq x y z
N MET A 1 13.82 33.47 3.17
CA MET A 1 14.13 32.20 2.47
C MET A 1 13.17 31.14 3.02
N SER A 2 12.14 30.78 2.30
CA SER A 2 11.24 29.67 2.64
C SER A 2 12.07 28.38 2.62
N LEU A 3 12.14 27.68 3.74
CA LEU A 3 12.66 26.31 3.80
C LEU A 3 11.75 25.46 2.91
N LYS A 4 12.18 25.13 1.68
CA LYS A 4 11.53 24.11 0.85
C LYS A 4 11.58 22.82 1.66
N GLY A 5 10.43 22.27 2.03
CA GLY A 5 10.36 20.95 2.63
C GLY A 5 10.95 19.93 1.66
N THR A 6 11.53 18.85 2.21
CA THR A 6 12.05 17.72 1.42
C THR A 6 10.92 17.16 0.56
N THR A 7 11.15 16.96 -0.73
CA THR A 7 10.17 16.34 -1.62
C THR A 7 9.96 14.87 -1.29
N PHE A 8 8.85 14.28 -1.72
CA PHE A 8 8.59 12.85 -1.50
C PHE A 8 9.69 11.97 -2.13
N LEU A 9 10.15 12.30 -3.34
CA LEU A 9 11.25 11.59 -3.99
C LEU A 9 12.54 11.68 -3.18
N GLU A 10 12.91 12.86 -2.71
CA GLU A 10 14.10 13.04 -1.86
C GLU A 10 14.00 12.22 -0.57
N SER A 11 12.83 12.14 0.06
CA SER A 11 12.62 11.32 1.26
C SER A 11 12.82 9.83 0.98
N VAL A 12 12.29 9.32 -0.14
CA VAL A 12 12.49 7.93 -0.58
C VAL A 12 13.96 7.64 -0.83
N LEU A 13 14.67 8.53 -1.53
CA LEU A 13 16.10 8.38 -1.81
C LEU A 13 16.97 8.46 -0.55
N GLN A 14 16.62 9.29 0.42
CA GLN A 14 17.28 9.31 1.73
C GLN A 14 17.11 7.99 2.48
N THR A 15 15.91 7.43 2.47
CA THR A 15 15.64 6.12 3.08
C THR A 15 16.43 5.00 2.40
N LEU A 16 16.51 5.01 1.07
CA LEU A 16 17.33 4.08 0.30
C LEU A 16 18.81 4.21 0.66
N LYS A 17 19.34 5.45 0.67
CA LYS A 17 20.73 5.70 1.03
C LYS A 17 21.04 5.16 2.43
N ARG A 18 20.18 5.45 3.39
CA ARG A 18 20.32 4.93 4.76
C ARG A 18 20.32 3.40 4.80
N ALA A 19 19.42 2.75 4.05
CA ALA A 19 19.35 1.29 3.98
C ALA A 19 20.61 0.67 3.35
N THR A 20 21.16 1.30 2.31
CA THR A 20 22.42 0.82 1.67
C THR A 20 23.62 0.95 2.60
N GLU A 21 23.71 2.04 3.35
CA GLU A 21 24.74 2.26 4.38
C GLU A 21 24.63 1.25 5.53
N LEU A 22 23.44 1.07 6.09
CA LEU A 22 23.19 0.11 7.17
C LEU A 22 23.46 -1.34 6.76
N GLY A 23 23.16 -1.70 5.53
CA GLY A 23 23.42 -3.03 4.99
C GLY A 23 24.86 -3.26 4.54
N GLY A 24 25.70 -2.21 4.50
CA GLY A 24 27.09 -2.30 4.04
C GLY A 24 27.23 -2.62 2.55
N TYR A 25 26.26 -2.21 1.72
CA TYR A 25 26.29 -2.48 0.28
C TYR A 25 27.24 -1.52 -0.46
N PRO A 26 27.83 -1.97 -1.61
CA PRO A 26 28.59 -1.10 -2.47
C PRO A 26 27.80 0.12 -2.95
N GLN A 27 28.49 1.22 -3.22
CA GLN A 27 27.89 2.50 -3.66
C GLN A 27 27.05 2.34 -4.95
N GLU A 28 27.45 1.44 -5.84
CA GLU A 28 26.79 1.14 -7.10
C GLU A 28 25.34 0.66 -6.88
N VAL A 29 25.04 0.01 -5.76
CA VAL A 29 23.69 -0.41 -5.41
C VAL A 29 22.78 0.82 -5.25
N TYR A 30 23.24 1.85 -4.54
CA TYR A 30 22.51 3.09 -4.42
C TYR A 30 22.36 3.78 -5.79
N GLU A 31 23.41 3.85 -6.57
CA GLU A 31 23.40 4.51 -7.88
C GLU A 31 22.40 3.88 -8.84
N ILE A 32 22.31 2.54 -8.86
CA ILE A 32 21.33 1.80 -9.67
C ILE A 32 19.93 2.01 -9.14
N LEU A 33 19.71 1.85 -7.83
CA LEU A 33 18.37 1.87 -7.23
C LEU A 33 17.81 3.28 -6.98
N SER A 34 18.60 4.31 -7.16
CA SER A 34 18.15 5.70 -7.08
C SER A 34 17.52 6.23 -8.38
N ARG A 35 17.51 5.44 -9.44
CA ARG A 35 17.04 5.85 -10.78
C ARG A 35 16.19 4.76 -11.40
N PRO A 36 15.07 5.13 -12.07
CA PRO A 36 14.30 4.15 -12.82
C PRO A 36 15.04 3.70 -14.08
N GLN A 37 14.86 2.45 -14.45
CA GLN A 37 15.42 1.89 -15.70
C GLN A 37 14.77 2.49 -16.94
N ARG A 38 13.46 2.85 -16.84
CA ARG A 38 12.72 3.41 -17.97
C ARG A 38 11.59 4.31 -17.50
N ILE A 39 11.38 5.40 -18.21
CA ILE A 39 10.23 6.28 -18.07
C ILE A 39 9.54 6.37 -19.42
N ILE A 40 8.24 6.12 -19.45
CA ILE A 40 7.40 6.18 -20.65
C ILE A 40 6.39 7.31 -20.44
N THR A 41 6.38 8.28 -21.34
CA THR A 41 5.38 9.35 -21.36
C THR A 41 4.51 9.17 -22.59
N VAL A 42 3.20 9.20 -22.41
CA VAL A 42 2.21 9.07 -23.48
C VAL A 42 1.23 10.23 -23.47
N ASN A 43 0.78 10.63 -24.66
CA ASN A 43 -0.27 11.64 -24.82
C ASN A 43 -1.50 10.96 -25.42
N ILE A 44 -2.64 11.07 -24.76
CA ILE A 44 -3.86 10.33 -25.06
C ILE A 44 -4.93 11.33 -25.48
N PRO A 45 -5.25 11.44 -26.77
CA PRO A 45 -6.35 12.26 -27.23
C PRO A 45 -7.69 11.56 -26.94
N VAL A 46 -8.58 12.25 -26.24
CA VAL A 46 -9.93 11.79 -25.93
C VAL A 46 -10.95 12.75 -26.53
N LYS A 47 -11.94 12.22 -27.24
CA LYS A 47 -13.08 13.01 -27.70
C LYS A 47 -14.06 13.19 -26.53
N MET A 48 -14.12 14.42 -26.03
CA MET A 48 -14.99 14.80 -24.92
C MET A 48 -16.48 14.83 -25.35
N ASP A 49 -17.39 14.78 -24.38
CA ASP A 49 -18.85 14.80 -24.62
C ASP A 49 -19.30 16.09 -25.29
N ASN A 50 -18.55 17.19 -25.13
CA ASN A 50 -18.76 18.47 -25.82
C ASN A 50 -18.26 18.50 -27.28
N GLY A 51 -17.78 17.36 -27.81
CA GLY A 51 -17.27 17.19 -29.16
C GLY A 51 -15.82 17.65 -29.40
N LYS A 52 -15.16 18.27 -28.42
CA LYS A 52 -13.76 18.71 -28.52
C LYS A 52 -12.80 17.56 -28.21
N ILE A 53 -11.59 17.66 -28.73
CA ILE A 53 -10.49 16.76 -28.35
C ILE A 53 -9.75 17.38 -27.17
N GLN A 54 -9.60 16.60 -26.11
CA GLN A 54 -8.69 16.91 -25.00
C GLN A 54 -7.55 15.88 -24.99
N VAL A 55 -6.31 16.35 -24.79
CA VAL A 55 -5.13 15.48 -24.71
C VAL A 55 -4.72 15.37 -23.25
N PHE A 56 -4.65 14.13 -22.75
CA PHE A 56 -4.18 13.83 -21.41
C PHE A 56 -2.76 13.26 -21.46
N THR A 57 -1.89 13.73 -20.58
CA THR A 57 -0.55 13.19 -20.44
C THR A 57 -0.55 12.10 -19.38
N GLY A 58 -0.01 10.93 -19.71
CA GLY A 58 0.17 9.82 -18.81
C GLY A 58 1.63 9.38 -18.73
N TYR A 59 1.99 8.80 -17.60
CA TYR A 59 3.32 8.28 -17.31
C TYR A 59 3.25 6.80 -16.98
N ARG A 60 4.30 6.03 -17.29
CA ARG A 60 4.60 4.72 -16.72
C ARG A 60 6.07 4.66 -16.40
N VAL A 61 6.40 4.59 -15.12
CA VAL A 61 7.75 4.45 -14.61
C VAL A 61 8.02 2.96 -14.35
N GLN A 62 9.05 2.42 -14.98
CA GLN A 62 9.59 1.08 -14.79
C GLN A 62 10.91 1.21 -14.04
N HIS A 63 10.85 0.99 -12.71
CA HIS A 63 11.96 1.36 -11.84
C HIS A 63 13.10 0.33 -11.86
N ASN A 64 12.85 -0.91 -11.44
CA ASN A 64 13.86 -1.96 -11.40
C ASN A 64 13.20 -3.33 -11.57
N ASN A 65 13.78 -4.21 -12.39
CA ASN A 65 13.26 -5.54 -12.70
C ASN A 65 14.24 -6.67 -12.35
N ALA A 66 15.17 -6.45 -11.44
CA ALA A 66 16.12 -7.49 -11.03
C ALA A 66 15.44 -8.76 -10.51
N LEU A 67 14.30 -8.63 -9.85
CA LEU A 67 13.53 -9.75 -9.30
C LEU A 67 12.44 -10.30 -10.24
N GLY A 68 12.07 -9.58 -11.29
CA GLY A 68 11.01 -10.01 -12.22
C GLY A 68 10.29 -8.82 -12.87
N PRO A 69 9.13 -9.04 -13.51
CA PRO A 69 8.41 -7.99 -14.21
C PRO A 69 8.06 -6.81 -13.29
N TYR A 70 7.99 -5.61 -13.87
CA TYR A 70 7.60 -4.43 -13.12
C TYR A 70 6.16 -4.58 -12.61
N LYS A 71 5.87 -4.08 -11.41
CA LYS A 71 4.54 -4.16 -10.79
C LYS A 71 4.23 -2.91 -10.01
N GLY A 72 3.03 -2.36 -10.23
CA GLY A 72 2.52 -1.24 -9.43
C GLY A 72 1.28 -0.60 -10.01
N GLY A 73 0.62 0.24 -9.22
CA GLY A 73 -0.67 0.84 -9.54
C GLY A 73 -0.59 1.94 -10.60
N ILE A 74 -1.78 2.34 -11.08
CA ILE A 74 -2.01 3.51 -11.95
C ILE A 74 -2.84 4.51 -11.16
N ARG A 75 -2.33 5.73 -10.99
CA ARG A 75 -3.00 6.83 -10.28
C ARG A 75 -3.65 7.80 -11.24
N PHE A 76 -4.93 8.09 -11.03
CA PHE A 76 -5.64 9.19 -11.70
C PHE A 76 -5.87 10.31 -10.68
N HIS A 77 -5.09 11.37 -10.79
CA HIS A 77 -5.19 12.51 -9.89
C HIS A 77 -4.74 13.80 -10.63
N PRO A 78 -5.43 14.93 -10.46
CA PRO A 78 -5.10 16.15 -11.21
C PRO A 78 -3.71 16.72 -10.94
N GLU A 79 -3.15 16.44 -9.75
CA GLU A 79 -1.89 17.02 -9.30
C GLU A 79 -0.70 16.04 -9.39
N VAL A 80 -0.86 14.86 -10.03
CA VAL A 80 0.27 13.92 -10.16
C VAL A 80 1.41 14.57 -10.96
N THR A 81 2.62 14.31 -10.48
CA THR A 81 3.85 14.71 -11.14
C THR A 81 4.69 13.50 -11.51
N LEU A 82 5.61 13.67 -12.45
CA LEU A 82 6.56 12.59 -12.81
C LEU A 82 7.45 12.22 -11.62
N ASP A 83 7.91 13.18 -10.84
CA ASP A 83 8.75 12.93 -9.66
C ASP A 83 8.03 12.10 -8.60
N GLU A 84 6.72 12.36 -8.39
CA GLU A 84 5.89 11.54 -7.52
C GLU A 84 5.76 10.11 -8.06
N ASP A 85 5.57 9.95 -9.36
CA ASP A 85 5.45 8.64 -9.99
C ASP A 85 6.76 7.84 -9.91
N ILE A 86 7.91 8.50 -10.06
CA ILE A 86 9.25 7.91 -9.84
C ILE A 86 9.40 7.46 -8.39
N ALA A 87 9.04 8.30 -7.41
CA ALA A 87 9.11 7.94 -6.00
C ALA A 87 8.25 6.71 -5.68
N LEU A 88 7.02 6.69 -6.17
CA LEU A 88 6.09 5.57 -5.97
C LEU A 88 6.56 4.28 -6.66
N ALA A 89 7.15 4.36 -7.85
CA ALA A 89 7.73 3.21 -8.54
C ALA A 89 8.93 2.63 -7.77
N THR A 90 9.75 3.52 -7.20
CA THR A 90 10.88 3.14 -6.34
C THR A 90 10.39 2.41 -5.09
N VAL A 91 9.39 2.95 -4.38
CA VAL A 91 8.77 2.30 -3.22
C VAL A 91 8.21 0.93 -3.59
N MET A 92 7.56 0.80 -4.77
CA MET A 92 7.03 -0.49 -5.23
C MET A 92 8.13 -1.54 -5.43
N THR A 93 9.32 -1.17 -5.91
CA THR A 93 10.46 -2.09 -6.00
C THR A 93 10.80 -2.69 -4.63
N PHE A 94 10.91 -1.86 -3.60
CA PHE A 94 11.25 -2.33 -2.25
C PHE A 94 10.10 -3.10 -1.62
N LYS A 95 8.86 -2.67 -1.82
CA LYS A 95 7.67 -3.35 -1.30
C LYS A 95 7.54 -4.76 -1.86
N ASN A 96 7.73 -4.94 -3.16
CA ASN A 96 7.70 -6.24 -3.81
C ASN A 96 8.86 -7.14 -3.36
N ALA A 97 10.07 -6.59 -3.31
CA ALA A 97 11.25 -7.30 -2.84
C ALA A 97 11.11 -7.78 -1.40
N LEU A 98 10.68 -6.90 -0.49
CA LEU A 98 10.47 -7.21 0.92
C LEU A 98 9.52 -8.38 1.11
N ASN A 99 8.40 -8.37 0.38
CA ASN A 99 7.36 -9.39 0.50
C ASN A 99 7.67 -10.70 -0.25
N GLY A 100 8.90 -10.85 -0.75
CA GLY A 100 9.34 -12.09 -1.39
C GLY A 100 8.73 -12.33 -2.77
N LEU A 101 8.13 -11.31 -3.37
CA LEU A 101 7.45 -11.44 -4.65
C LEU A 101 8.44 -11.45 -5.82
N PRO A 102 8.14 -12.19 -6.91
CA PRO A 102 8.97 -12.22 -8.10
C PRO A 102 8.67 -11.01 -9.00
N TYR A 103 8.68 -9.82 -8.43
CA TYR A 103 8.36 -8.57 -9.10
C TYR A 103 9.44 -7.52 -8.89
N GLY A 104 9.65 -6.71 -9.91
CA GLY A 104 10.23 -5.40 -9.79
C GLY A 104 9.22 -4.34 -9.38
N GLY A 105 9.57 -3.08 -9.56
CA GLY A 105 8.70 -1.95 -9.24
C GLY A 105 8.32 -1.13 -10.47
N GLY A 106 7.05 -0.80 -10.57
CA GLY A 106 6.51 0.10 -11.57
C GLY A 106 5.42 0.98 -10.99
N LYS A 107 5.15 2.09 -11.64
CA LYS A 107 4.05 3.00 -11.31
C LYS A 107 3.56 3.71 -12.55
N GLY A 108 2.27 4.02 -12.60
CA GLY A 108 1.70 4.83 -13.66
C GLY A 108 0.79 5.91 -13.12
N ALA A 109 0.66 6.99 -13.88
CA ALA A 109 -0.20 8.10 -13.52
C ALA A 109 -0.78 8.80 -14.74
N ILE A 110 -1.97 9.38 -14.58
CA ILE A 110 -2.54 10.36 -15.53
C ILE A 110 -3.00 11.59 -14.74
N ALA A 111 -2.62 12.76 -15.20
CA ALA A 111 -3.08 14.02 -14.63
C ALA A 111 -4.54 14.29 -15.02
N VAL A 112 -5.47 13.74 -14.27
CA VAL A 112 -6.92 13.85 -14.47
C VAL A 112 -7.68 13.72 -13.15
N ASP A 113 -8.76 14.48 -13.01
CA ASP A 113 -9.75 14.25 -11.96
C ASP A 113 -10.87 13.35 -12.53
N PRO A 114 -10.92 12.05 -12.15
CA PRO A 114 -11.89 11.12 -12.72
C PRO A 114 -13.35 11.46 -12.37
N LYS A 115 -13.56 12.35 -11.37
CA LYS A 115 -14.90 12.81 -10.96
C LYS A 115 -15.43 13.97 -11.84
N LYS A 116 -14.54 14.58 -12.61
CA LYS A 116 -14.88 15.72 -13.49
C LYS A 116 -15.10 15.36 -14.96
N ILE A 117 -14.93 14.08 -15.30
CA ILE A 117 -15.17 13.55 -16.64
C ILE A 117 -16.28 12.50 -16.60
N SER A 118 -16.98 12.32 -17.70
CA SER A 118 -18.05 11.33 -17.78
C SER A 118 -17.50 9.89 -17.77
N LYS A 119 -18.37 8.92 -17.49
CA LYS A 119 -17.99 7.49 -17.53
C LYS A 119 -17.47 7.08 -18.91
N ARG A 120 -18.07 7.62 -20.01
CA ARG A 120 -17.62 7.35 -21.37
C ARG A 120 -16.23 7.93 -21.63
N GLU A 121 -16.00 9.17 -21.19
CA GLU A 121 -14.68 9.82 -21.32
C GLU A 121 -13.61 9.10 -20.51
N LEU A 122 -13.94 8.66 -19.28
CA LEU A 122 -13.05 7.89 -18.42
C LEU A 122 -12.71 6.52 -19.04
N GLU A 123 -13.69 5.84 -19.65
CA GLU A 123 -13.46 4.59 -20.37
C GLU A 123 -12.54 4.80 -21.57
N GLU A 124 -12.80 5.83 -22.39
CA GLU A 124 -11.97 6.13 -23.56
C GLU A 124 -10.53 6.48 -23.18
N LEU A 125 -10.36 7.30 -22.13
CA LEU A 125 -9.05 7.62 -21.56
C LEU A 125 -8.31 6.35 -21.08
N SER A 126 -9.00 5.48 -20.34
CA SER A 126 -8.42 4.25 -19.78
C SER A 126 -8.00 3.28 -20.88
N ARG A 127 -8.84 3.08 -21.90
CA ARG A 127 -8.52 2.27 -23.07
C ARG A 127 -7.37 2.89 -23.88
N GLY A 128 -7.39 4.21 -24.07
CA GLY A 128 -6.32 4.94 -24.74
C GLY A 128 -4.97 4.80 -24.05
N TYR A 129 -4.96 4.83 -22.72
CA TYR A 129 -3.75 4.60 -21.92
C TYR A 129 -3.24 3.15 -22.06
N ALA A 130 -4.12 2.16 -21.95
CA ALA A 130 -3.77 0.76 -22.15
C ALA A 130 -3.20 0.51 -23.55
N ARG A 131 -3.81 1.10 -24.58
CA ARG A 131 -3.35 1.02 -25.98
C ARG A 131 -1.97 1.62 -26.17
N ALA A 132 -1.73 2.82 -25.60
CA ALA A 132 -0.44 3.50 -25.70
C ALA A 132 0.69 2.74 -24.99
N LEU A 133 0.36 2.05 -23.90
CA LEU A 133 1.32 1.25 -23.12
C LEU A 133 1.45 -0.20 -23.61
N ALA A 134 0.59 -0.70 -24.47
CA ALA A 134 0.59 -2.10 -24.91
C ALA A 134 1.96 -2.66 -25.34
N PRO A 135 2.85 -1.89 -26.01
CA PRO A 135 4.18 -2.38 -26.36
C PRO A 135 5.14 -2.54 -25.16
N PHE A 136 4.81 -1.98 -23.99
CA PHE A 136 5.71 -1.88 -22.85
C PHE A 136 5.22 -2.66 -21.63
N ILE A 137 3.95 -3.08 -21.61
CA ILE A 137 3.33 -3.84 -20.52
C ILE A 137 3.00 -5.27 -20.98
N GLY A 138 2.80 -6.14 -20.01
CA GLY A 138 2.45 -7.53 -20.28
C GLY A 138 2.62 -8.40 -19.05
N PRO A 139 2.06 -9.59 -19.01
CA PRO A 139 2.10 -10.46 -17.83
C PRO A 139 3.51 -10.88 -17.42
N GLU A 140 4.50 -10.80 -18.31
CA GLU A 140 5.90 -11.14 -18.05
C GLU A 140 6.83 -9.92 -18.09
N THR A 141 6.27 -8.71 -18.35
CA THR A 141 7.06 -7.49 -18.56
C THR A 141 6.75 -6.44 -17.50
N ASP A 142 5.48 -6.04 -17.40
CA ASP A 142 5.01 -4.99 -16.50
C ASP A 142 3.51 -5.16 -16.26
N ILE A 143 3.11 -5.32 -15.00
CA ILE A 143 1.74 -5.64 -14.60
C ILE A 143 1.14 -4.48 -13.80
N PRO A 144 0.35 -3.59 -14.43
CA PRO A 144 -0.35 -2.54 -13.73
C PRO A 144 -1.47 -3.06 -12.82
N ALA A 145 -1.90 -2.20 -11.89
CA ALA A 145 -2.97 -2.44 -10.94
C ALA A 145 -3.69 -1.11 -10.63
N PRO A 146 -4.82 -1.10 -9.93
CA PRO A 146 -5.43 0.16 -9.50
C PRO A 146 -4.65 0.84 -8.37
N ASP A 147 -4.82 2.15 -8.29
CA ASP A 147 -4.36 3.04 -7.21
C ASP A 147 -5.40 4.16 -7.00
N VAL A 148 -5.03 5.27 -6.40
CA VAL A 148 -5.93 6.42 -6.21
C VAL A 148 -6.57 6.85 -7.55
N GLY A 149 -7.88 7.03 -7.55
CA GLY A 149 -8.64 7.46 -8.73
C GLY A 149 -8.88 6.40 -9.80
N THR A 150 -8.43 5.16 -9.56
CA THR A 150 -8.74 4.00 -10.41
C THR A 150 -9.35 2.86 -9.60
N ASP A 151 -10.08 1.99 -10.27
CA ASP A 151 -10.88 0.92 -9.66
C ASP A 151 -10.88 -0.36 -10.52
N PRO A 152 -11.52 -1.45 -10.06
CA PRO A 152 -11.62 -2.67 -10.84
C PRO A 152 -12.31 -2.50 -12.20
N GLN A 153 -13.26 -1.55 -12.35
CA GLN A 153 -13.91 -1.30 -13.62
C GLN A 153 -12.94 -0.72 -14.65
N ILE A 154 -12.06 0.18 -14.24
CA ILE A 154 -10.98 0.71 -15.08
C ILE A 154 -10.03 -0.40 -15.51
N MET A 155 -9.67 -1.31 -14.59
CA MET A 155 -8.85 -2.48 -14.93
C MET A 155 -9.54 -3.40 -15.94
N ALA A 156 -10.86 -3.55 -15.83
CA ALA A 156 -11.65 -4.32 -16.80
C ALA A 156 -11.57 -3.72 -18.22
N TRP A 157 -11.71 -2.41 -18.37
CA TRP A 157 -11.56 -1.74 -19.67
C TRP A 157 -10.14 -1.87 -20.23
N MET A 158 -9.13 -1.76 -19.37
CA MET A 158 -7.73 -1.85 -19.79
C MET A 158 -7.35 -3.27 -20.21
N VAL A 159 -7.79 -4.30 -19.49
CA VAL A 159 -7.50 -5.71 -19.87
C VAL A 159 -8.24 -6.11 -21.15
N ASP A 160 -9.47 -5.62 -21.35
CA ASP A 160 -10.22 -5.84 -22.59
C ASP A 160 -9.51 -5.19 -23.78
N GLU A 161 -9.08 -3.95 -23.65
CA GLU A 161 -8.35 -3.25 -24.72
C GLU A 161 -7.02 -3.93 -25.05
N TYR A 162 -6.24 -4.30 -24.05
CA TYR A 162 -4.99 -5.03 -24.25
C TYR A 162 -5.22 -6.38 -24.93
N SER A 163 -6.25 -7.11 -24.50
CA SER A 163 -6.59 -8.43 -25.07
C SER A 163 -7.00 -8.35 -26.54
N LYS A 164 -7.72 -7.27 -26.93
CA LYS A 164 -8.03 -7.00 -28.35
C LYS A 164 -6.78 -6.79 -29.18
N ILE A 165 -5.81 -6.02 -28.69
CA ILE A 165 -4.53 -5.77 -29.37
C ILE A 165 -3.74 -7.07 -29.49
N ALA A 166 -3.71 -7.88 -28.42
CA ALA A 166 -3.00 -9.16 -28.38
C ALA A 166 -3.69 -10.27 -29.21
N GLY A 167 -4.94 -10.07 -29.64
CA GLY A 167 -5.74 -11.07 -30.37
C GLY A 167 -6.14 -12.28 -29.53
N ARG A 168 -6.04 -12.19 -28.20
CA ARG A 168 -6.38 -13.27 -27.25
C ARG A 168 -6.64 -12.68 -25.85
N ASN A 169 -7.36 -13.41 -25.01
CA ASN A 169 -7.50 -13.00 -23.60
C ASN A 169 -6.15 -13.11 -22.87
N VAL A 170 -5.75 -12.02 -22.21
CA VAL A 170 -4.50 -11.92 -21.43
C VAL A 170 -4.80 -11.44 -20.01
N PRO A 171 -5.42 -12.28 -19.15
CA PRO A 171 -5.89 -11.84 -17.83
C PRO A 171 -4.76 -11.37 -16.90
N GLY A 172 -3.55 -11.94 -17.04
CA GLY A 172 -2.40 -11.64 -16.19
C GLY A 172 -1.74 -10.29 -16.43
N VAL A 173 -2.17 -9.50 -17.44
CA VAL A 173 -1.56 -8.18 -17.72
C VAL A 173 -1.97 -7.10 -16.71
N PHE A 174 -3.16 -7.18 -16.10
CA PHE A 174 -3.64 -6.28 -15.05
C PHE A 174 -4.14 -7.09 -13.87
N THR A 175 -3.98 -6.57 -12.65
CA THR A 175 -4.51 -7.21 -11.43
C THR A 175 -5.53 -6.33 -10.74
N ALA A 176 -6.25 -6.91 -9.78
CA ALA A 176 -7.41 -6.33 -9.09
C ALA A 176 -8.56 -6.01 -10.05
N LYS A 177 -8.80 -6.91 -10.98
CA LYS A 177 -9.95 -6.90 -11.89
C LYS A 177 -11.24 -7.31 -11.15
N PRO A 178 -12.43 -7.03 -11.71
CA PRO A 178 -13.66 -7.63 -11.23
C PRO A 178 -13.56 -9.17 -11.19
N VAL A 179 -14.18 -9.80 -10.19
CA VAL A 179 -14.14 -11.27 -10.01
C VAL A 179 -14.60 -12.00 -11.26
N ILE A 180 -15.67 -11.51 -11.91
CA ILE A 180 -16.19 -12.09 -13.17
C ILE A 180 -15.16 -12.03 -14.33
N LEU A 181 -14.16 -11.16 -14.26
CA LEU A 181 -13.06 -11.03 -15.20
C LEU A 181 -11.74 -11.51 -14.61
N TRP A 182 -11.79 -12.67 -13.94
CA TRP A 182 -10.61 -13.35 -13.39
C TRP A 182 -9.91 -12.62 -12.22
N GLY A 183 -10.62 -11.69 -11.53
CA GLY A 183 -10.19 -11.11 -10.27
C GLY A 183 -10.41 -12.09 -9.11
N ASN A 184 -9.81 -11.81 -7.97
CA ASN A 184 -9.95 -12.65 -6.79
C ASN A 184 -10.72 -11.91 -5.67
N PRO A 185 -11.73 -12.54 -5.03
CA PRO A 185 -12.56 -11.89 -4.00
C PRO A 185 -11.77 -11.50 -2.74
N VAL A 186 -10.70 -12.21 -2.40
CA VAL A 186 -9.83 -11.89 -1.25
C VAL A 186 -9.19 -10.50 -1.40
N ARG A 187 -9.09 -9.99 -2.63
CA ARG A 187 -8.50 -8.67 -2.89
C ARG A 187 -9.20 -7.54 -2.15
N GLU A 188 -10.51 -7.65 -1.93
CA GLU A 188 -11.31 -6.62 -1.25
C GLU A 188 -10.78 -6.31 0.15
N TYR A 189 -10.46 -7.36 0.92
CA TYR A 189 -10.05 -7.22 2.31
C TYR A 189 -8.56 -7.45 2.56
N SER A 190 -7.80 -7.85 1.55
CA SER A 190 -6.42 -8.31 1.69
C SER A 190 -5.47 -7.33 2.37
N THR A 191 -5.63 -6.02 2.12
CA THR A 191 -4.78 -4.99 2.75
C THR A 191 -5.07 -4.90 4.26
N GLY A 192 -6.33 -4.80 4.65
CA GLY A 192 -6.71 -4.78 6.07
C GLY A 192 -6.38 -6.10 6.78
N PHE A 193 -6.53 -7.24 6.10
CA PHE A 193 -6.09 -8.53 6.63
C PHE A 193 -4.58 -8.54 6.90
N GLY A 194 -3.77 -8.00 5.99
CA GLY A 194 -2.33 -7.87 6.19
C GLY A 194 -1.97 -7.05 7.43
N VAL A 195 -2.63 -5.91 7.62
CA VAL A 195 -2.48 -5.08 8.83
C VAL A 195 -2.79 -5.89 10.09
N ALA A 196 -3.88 -6.66 10.09
CA ALA A 196 -4.28 -7.48 11.25
C ALA A 196 -3.27 -8.61 11.52
N VAL A 197 -2.77 -9.29 10.49
CA VAL A 197 -1.74 -10.34 10.62
C VAL A 197 -0.46 -9.76 11.23
N TRP A 198 0.02 -8.62 10.73
CA TRP A 198 1.22 -7.98 11.27
C TRP A 198 1.04 -7.52 12.70
N ALA A 199 -0.13 -6.94 13.03
CA ALA A 199 -0.47 -6.57 14.42
C ALA A 199 -0.47 -7.77 15.34
N ARG A 200 -1.10 -8.88 14.93
CA ARG A 200 -1.14 -10.13 15.69
C ARG A 200 0.27 -10.68 15.97
N GLU A 201 1.11 -10.76 14.97
CA GLU A 201 2.46 -11.30 15.12
C GLU A 201 3.35 -10.42 16.01
N ALA A 202 3.25 -9.09 15.89
CA ALA A 202 3.93 -8.18 16.80
C ALA A 202 3.39 -8.30 18.23
N ALA A 203 2.08 -8.42 18.42
CA ALA A 203 1.46 -8.62 19.72
C ALA A 203 1.91 -9.93 20.40
N LYS A 204 2.10 -11.01 19.65
CA LYS A 204 2.68 -12.25 20.16
C LYS A 204 4.07 -12.02 20.75
N LYS A 205 4.91 -11.21 20.10
CA LYS A 205 6.26 -10.89 20.58
C LYS A 205 6.24 -9.93 21.78
N LEU A 206 5.35 -8.95 21.79
CA LEU A 206 5.29 -7.93 22.84
C LEU A 206 4.56 -8.41 24.11
N TRP A 207 3.50 -9.23 23.94
CA TRP A 207 2.55 -9.53 25.04
C TRP A 207 2.10 -11.00 25.11
N GLY A 208 2.60 -11.85 24.22
CA GLY A 208 2.19 -13.25 24.12
C GLY A 208 0.93 -13.48 23.28
N GLY A 209 0.22 -12.42 22.87
CA GLY A 209 -0.98 -12.51 22.04
C GLY A 209 -1.66 -11.16 21.85
N ILE A 210 -2.64 -11.12 20.96
CA ILE A 210 -3.45 -9.92 20.64
C ILE A 210 -4.82 -9.93 21.34
N GLU A 211 -5.19 -11.04 21.95
CA GLU A 211 -6.47 -11.26 22.59
C GLU A 211 -6.70 -10.23 23.70
N GLY A 212 -7.84 -9.56 23.64
CA GLY A 212 -8.23 -8.51 24.59
C GLY A 212 -7.45 -7.21 24.47
N LYS A 213 -6.45 -7.09 23.60
CA LYS A 213 -5.72 -5.84 23.37
C LYS A 213 -6.60 -4.78 22.74
N THR A 214 -6.51 -3.57 23.26
CA THR A 214 -7.30 -2.42 22.78
C THR A 214 -6.70 -1.84 21.51
N VAL A 215 -7.55 -1.55 20.53
CA VAL A 215 -7.15 -1.04 19.22
C VAL A 215 -7.90 0.24 18.87
N ALA A 216 -7.19 1.26 18.42
CA ALA A 216 -7.74 2.44 17.77
C ALA A 216 -7.38 2.45 16.28
N VAL A 217 -8.36 2.71 15.42
CA VAL A 217 -8.18 2.73 13.96
C VAL A 217 -8.55 4.12 13.41
N GLN A 218 -7.57 4.89 12.98
CA GLN A 218 -7.80 6.15 12.29
C GLN A 218 -8.07 5.88 10.81
N GLY A 219 -9.26 6.27 10.35
CA GLY A 219 -9.72 6.00 9.00
C GLY A 219 -10.59 4.74 8.92
N PHE A 220 -11.84 4.90 8.49
CA PHE A 220 -12.81 3.80 8.34
C PHE A 220 -13.18 3.62 6.86
N GLY A 221 -12.16 3.69 5.99
CA GLY A 221 -12.21 3.27 4.60
C GLY A 221 -12.02 1.75 4.47
N ASN A 222 -11.68 1.28 3.26
CA ASN A 222 -11.47 -0.16 3.01
C ASN A 222 -10.44 -0.77 3.97
N VAL A 223 -9.24 -0.20 4.05
CA VAL A 223 -8.14 -0.74 4.88
C VAL A 223 -8.49 -0.72 6.37
N GLY A 224 -9.03 0.41 6.87
CA GLY A 224 -9.36 0.53 8.29
C GLY A 224 -10.52 -0.36 8.70
N TYR A 225 -11.59 -0.45 7.90
CA TYR A 225 -12.71 -1.34 8.18
C TYR A 225 -12.27 -2.82 8.23
N TRP A 226 -11.60 -3.29 7.19
CA TRP A 226 -11.17 -4.69 7.13
C TRP A 226 -10.05 -5.00 8.14
N GLY A 227 -9.18 -4.03 8.45
CA GLY A 227 -8.20 -4.16 9.53
C GLY A 227 -8.88 -4.35 10.89
N ALA A 228 -9.85 -3.50 11.22
CA ALA A 228 -10.65 -3.60 12.43
C ALA A 228 -11.43 -4.94 12.50
N TYR A 229 -12.06 -5.34 11.39
CA TYR A 229 -12.81 -6.60 11.29
C TYR A 229 -11.92 -7.82 11.62
N TRP A 230 -10.77 -7.92 10.97
CA TRP A 230 -9.89 -9.06 11.19
C TRP A 230 -9.21 -9.03 12.56
N LEU A 231 -8.89 -7.85 13.10
CA LEU A 231 -8.39 -7.72 14.47
C LEU A 231 -9.41 -8.22 15.50
N ILE A 232 -10.69 -7.90 15.34
CA ILE A 232 -11.76 -8.44 16.19
C ILE A 232 -11.85 -9.97 16.03
N LYS A 233 -11.79 -10.49 14.81
CA LYS A 233 -11.80 -11.94 14.55
C LYS A 233 -10.60 -12.66 15.18
N MET A 234 -9.47 -11.97 15.37
CA MET A 234 -8.28 -12.47 16.05
C MET A 234 -8.31 -12.25 17.59
N GLY A 235 -9.41 -11.73 18.13
CA GLY A 235 -9.62 -11.55 19.56
C GLY A 235 -9.25 -10.19 20.13
N ALA A 236 -8.82 -9.23 19.33
CA ALA A 236 -8.58 -7.85 19.78
C ALA A 236 -9.89 -7.10 20.07
N LYS A 237 -9.80 -6.04 20.86
CA LYS A 237 -10.91 -5.16 21.19
C LYS A 237 -10.74 -3.82 20.48
N VAL A 238 -11.48 -3.59 19.38
CA VAL A 238 -11.51 -2.28 18.71
C VAL A 238 -12.34 -1.32 19.53
N VAL A 239 -11.70 -0.30 20.07
CA VAL A 239 -12.33 0.69 20.98
C VAL A 239 -12.59 2.05 20.35
N ALA A 240 -11.90 2.37 19.24
CA ALA A 240 -12.09 3.65 18.55
C ALA A 240 -11.93 3.49 17.03
N VAL A 241 -12.75 4.22 16.28
CA VAL A 241 -12.62 4.38 14.82
C VAL A 241 -12.97 5.82 14.43
N THR A 242 -12.30 6.34 13.37
CA THR A 242 -12.62 7.66 12.79
C THR A 242 -12.78 7.59 11.27
N ASP A 243 -13.45 8.56 10.70
CA ASP A 243 -13.39 8.87 9.27
C ASP A 243 -13.06 10.36 9.06
N SER A 244 -13.26 10.90 7.86
CA SER A 244 -12.93 12.29 7.53
C SER A 244 -13.66 13.34 8.36
N LYS A 245 -14.74 12.97 9.05
CA LYS A 245 -15.56 13.88 9.87
C LYS A 245 -15.32 13.74 11.37
N GLY A 246 -14.44 12.81 11.79
CA GLY A 246 -14.19 12.43 13.17
C GLY A 246 -14.69 11.02 13.46
N GLY A 247 -14.87 10.66 14.73
CA GLY A 247 -15.25 9.28 15.06
C GLY A 247 -15.77 9.09 16.47
N VAL A 248 -15.71 7.84 16.90
CA VAL A 248 -16.25 7.37 18.17
C VAL A 248 -15.24 6.53 18.94
N TYR A 249 -15.30 6.64 20.26
CA TYR A 249 -14.54 5.84 21.21
C TYR A 249 -15.48 5.22 22.24
N ASN A 250 -15.28 3.94 22.53
CA ASN A 250 -15.92 3.23 23.63
C ASN A 250 -14.88 2.30 24.30
N PRO A 251 -14.50 2.50 25.56
CA PRO A 251 -13.49 1.66 26.22
C PRO A 251 -13.91 0.21 26.37
N ASN A 252 -15.23 -0.09 26.30
CA ASN A 252 -15.77 -1.43 26.36
C ASN A 252 -15.74 -2.19 25.01
N GLY A 253 -15.35 -1.50 23.92
CA GLY A 253 -15.32 -2.02 22.55
C GLY A 253 -16.51 -1.48 21.73
N LEU A 254 -16.32 -1.52 20.42
CA LEU A 254 -17.31 -1.07 19.43
C LEU A 254 -17.93 -2.29 18.74
N ASP A 255 -19.25 -2.25 18.53
CA ASP A 255 -19.91 -3.13 17.56
C ASP A 255 -19.62 -2.63 16.14
N LEU A 256 -18.65 -3.26 15.48
CA LEU A 256 -18.17 -2.83 14.16
C LEU A 256 -19.27 -2.92 13.09
N THR A 257 -20.19 -3.89 13.21
CA THR A 257 -21.31 -4.07 12.28
C THR A 257 -22.28 -2.90 12.39
N ALA A 258 -22.62 -2.52 13.62
CA ALA A 258 -23.51 -1.38 13.88
C ALA A 258 -22.84 -0.05 13.46
N VAL A 259 -21.54 0.14 13.73
CA VAL A 259 -20.77 1.31 13.27
C VAL A 259 -20.79 1.41 11.74
N LYS A 260 -20.56 0.29 11.05
CA LYS A 260 -20.58 0.23 9.57
C LYS A 260 -21.97 0.59 9.02
N ALA A 261 -23.03 0.02 9.60
CA ALA A 261 -24.40 0.31 9.18
C ALA A 261 -24.76 1.80 9.35
N VAL A 262 -24.32 2.43 10.46
CA VAL A 262 -24.53 3.86 10.68
C VAL A 262 -23.75 4.68 9.64
N LYS A 263 -22.51 4.33 9.36
CA LYS A 263 -21.72 5.01 8.33
C LYS A 263 -22.38 4.91 6.95
N ASP A 264 -22.82 3.73 6.56
CA ASP A 264 -23.46 3.51 5.25
C ASP A 264 -24.76 4.33 5.10
N LYS A 265 -25.52 4.46 6.18
CA LYS A 265 -26.78 5.23 6.21
C LYS A 265 -26.56 6.74 6.26
N THR A 266 -25.55 7.21 7.01
CA THR A 266 -25.39 8.63 7.37
C THR A 266 -24.18 9.30 6.73
N GLY A 267 -23.30 8.51 6.12
CA GLY A 267 -22.05 8.95 5.49
C GLY A 267 -20.89 9.16 6.47
N SER A 268 -21.04 8.84 7.77
CA SER A 268 -19.94 8.98 8.74
C SER A 268 -20.13 8.13 10.00
N VAL A 269 -19.00 7.61 10.53
CA VAL A 269 -18.95 6.87 11.79
C VAL A 269 -19.21 7.75 13.02
N ILE A 270 -19.00 9.05 12.94
CA ILE A 270 -19.24 10.00 14.05
C ILE A 270 -20.71 10.02 14.53
N ASN A 271 -21.61 9.56 13.66
CA ASN A 271 -23.03 9.50 13.95
C ASN A 271 -23.46 8.22 14.71
N TYR A 272 -22.51 7.30 14.97
CA TYR A 272 -22.76 6.15 15.80
C TYR A 272 -22.94 6.59 17.25
N ASP A 273 -24.02 6.14 17.87
CA ASP A 273 -24.36 6.43 19.28
C ASP A 273 -24.83 5.12 19.94
N ALA A 274 -24.15 4.76 21.03
CA ALA A 274 -24.44 3.60 21.84
C ALA A 274 -23.98 3.87 23.29
N PRO A 275 -24.51 3.17 24.29
CA PRO A 275 -24.10 3.35 25.67
C PRO A 275 -22.59 3.26 25.86
N GLY A 276 -22.01 4.26 26.50
CA GLY A 276 -20.56 4.34 26.75
C GLY A 276 -19.73 4.90 25.61
N THR A 277 -20.33 5.27 24.47
CA THR A 277 -19.58 5.96 23.40
C THR A 277 -19.40 7.44 23.66
N ARG A 278 -18.29 7.98 23.22
CA ARG A 278 -18.05 9.42 23.06
C ARG A 278 -17.44 9.73 21.70
N LYS A 279 -17.65 10.96 21.24
CA LYS A 279 -17.03 11.44 19.99
C LYS A 279 -15.54 11.74 20.20
N VAL A 280 -14.76 11.52 19.15
CA VAL A 280 -13.32 11.83 19.10
C VAL A 280 -12.95 12.47 17.76
N THR A 281 -11.94 13.33 17.76
CA THR A 281 -11.37 13.89 16.54
C THR A 281 -10.33 12.95 15.92
N ASN A 282 -9.86 13.30 14.72
CA ASN A 282 -8.79 12.55 14.06
C ASN A 282 -7.41 12.73 14.72
N GLU A 283 -7.23 13.79 15.49
CA GLU A 283 -6.05 14.04 16.30
C GLU A 283 -6.13 13.27 17.61
N GLU A 284 -7.27 13.37 18.32
CA GLU A 284 -7.48 12.68 19.60
C GLU A 284 -7.33 11.16 19.51
N ILE A 285 -7.78 10.53 18.39
CA ILE A 285 -7.69 9.07 18.25
C ILE A 285 -6.24 8.58 18.25
N LEU A 286 -5.30 9.37 17.73
CA LEU A 286 -3.89 9.02 17.70
C LEU A 286 -3.26 8.97 19.11
N GLU A 287 -3.81 9.76 20.05
CA GLU A 287 -3.29 9.94 21.40
C GLU A 287 -4.05 9.12 22.47
N LEU A 288 -5.01 8.30 22.05
CA LEU A 288 -5.77 7.44 22.97
C LEU A 288 -4.84 6.44 23.68
N PRO A 289 -5.13 6.13 24.97
CA PRO A 289 -4.39 5.12 25.72
C PRO A 289 -4.83 3.70 25.31
N VAL A 290 -4.35 3.25 24.15
CA VAL A 290 -4.63 1.93 23.58
C VAL A 290 -3.33 1.13 23.44
N ASP A 291 -3.46 -0.20 23.31
CA ASP A 291 -2.30 -1.06 23.07
C ASP A 291 -1.79 -0.90 21.62
N VAL A 292 -2.71 -0.85 20.65
CA VAL A 292 -2.41 -0.83 19.23
C VAL A 292 -3.08 0.39 18.57
N LEU A 293 -2.32 1.13 17.79
CA LEU A 293 -2.80 2.22 16.94
C LEU A 293 -2.62 1.84 15.47
N VAL A 294 -3.70 1.96 14.68
CA VAL A 294 -3.69 1.69 13.24
C VAL A 294 -4.03 2.98 12.46
N PRO A 295 -3.03 3.76 12.03
CA PRO A 295 -3.26 4.88 11.11
C PRO A 295 -3.52 4.35 9.71
N ALA A 296 -4.78 4.45 9.24
CA ALA A 296 -5.25 3.89 7.97
C ALA A 296 -6.00 4.94 7.11
N ALA A 297 -5.72 6.24 7.32
CA ALA A 297 -6.37 7.35 6.62
C ALA A 297 -5.42 8.06 5.65
N LEU A 298 -4.55 8.93 6.16
CA LEU A 298 -3.73 9.84 5.39
C LEU A 298 -2.24 9.67 5.73
N GLU A 299 -1.41 10.21 4.86
CA GLU A 299 0.03 10.36 5.11
C GLU A 299 0.31 11.42 6.17
N ASN A 300 1.48 11.32 6.83
CA ASN A 300 2.02 12.32 7.76
C ASN A 300 1.12 12.67 8.96
N VAL A 301 0.20 11.79 9.35
CA VAL A 301 -0.70 12.02 10.51
C VAL A 301 0.03 11.91 11.84
N ILE A 302 1.09 11.10 11.92
CA ILE A 302 2.02 11.04 13.03
C ILE A 302 3.30 11.76 12.62
N HIS A 303 3.52 12.92 13.25
CA HIS A 303 4.63 13.82 12.94
C HIS A 303 5.32 14.28 14.24
N LYS A 304 6.43 14.99 14.11
CA LYS A 304 7.22 15.44 15.26
C LYS A 304 6.40 16.17 16.33
N GLY A 305 5.36 16.90 15.91
CA GLY A 305 4.51 17.68 16.82
C GLY A 305 3.62 16.84 17.74
N ASN A 306 3.21 15.63 17.33
CA ASN A 306 2.32 14.76 18.12
C ASN A 306 2.96 13.42 18.53
N ALA A 307 4.12 13.04 17.99
CA ALA A 307 4.77 11.77 18.29
C ALA A 307 5.02 11.53 19.80
N ASN A 308 5.31 12.60 20.55
CA ASN A 308 5.49 12.49 22.00
C ASN A 308 4.21 12.14 22.76
N ASN A 309 3.04 12.46 22.21
CA ASN A 309 1.73 12.22 22.82
C ASN A 309 1.19 10.81 22.53
N ILE A 310 1.77 10.07 21.58
CA ILE A 310 1.39 8.70 21.26
C ILE A 310 1.62 7.80 22.47
N LYS A 311 0.55 7.13 22.93
CA LYS A 311 0.54 6.26 24.11
C LYS A 311 0.54 4.77 23.74
N ALA A 312 0.11 4.43 22.53
CA ALA A 312 0.15 3.06 22.04
C ALA A 312 1.57 2.49 22.10
N LYS A 313 1.68 1.20 22.37
CA LYS A 313 2.97 0.47 22.34
C LYS A 313 3.30 -0.08 20.97
N LEU A 314 2.28 -0.21 20.12
CA LEU A 314 2.39 -0.74 18.78
C LEU A 314 1.62 0.16 17.81
N VAL A 315 2.31 0.66 16.79
CA VAL A 315 1.72 1.37 15.65
C VAL A 315 1.82 0.45 14.44
N VAL A 316 0.71 0.23 13.73
CA VAL A 316 0.66 -0.63 12.54
C VAL A 316 0.14 0.20 11.37
N GLU A 317 0.98 0.49 10.41
CA GLU A 317 0.67 1.43 9.33
C GLU A 317 -0.25 0.80 8.26
N GLY A 318 -1.51 1.19 8.27
CA GLY A 318 -2.49 0.80 7.25
C GLY A 318 -2.47 1.72 6.03
N ALA A 319 -2.26 3.03 6.22
CA ALA A 319 -2.05 3.99 5.14
C ALA A 319 -0.59 3.93 4.63
N ASN A 320 -0.31 4.58 3.49
CA ASN A 320 1.05 4.78 3.02
C ASN A 320 1.65 6.03 3.68
N GLY A 321 2.84 5.91 4.26
CA GLY A 321 3.58 7.00 4.89
C GLY A 321 2.85 7.75 6.02
N PRO A 322 2.09 7.12 6.91
CA PRO A 322 1.34 7.84 7.93
C PRO A 322 2.23 8.42 9.03
N THR A 323 3.45 7.90 9.19
CA THR A 323 4.43 8.36 10.19
C THR A 323 5.62 8.98 9.48
N THR A 324 5.96 10.22 9.82
CA THR A 324 7.15 10.90 9.30
C THR A 324 8.43 10.30 9.89
N ALA A 325 9.55 10.39 9.16
CA ALA A 325 10.82 9.79 9.58
C ALA A 325 11.32 10.33 10.95
N ASP A 326 11.17 11.62 11.20
CA ASP A 326 11.53 12.23 12.48
C ASP A 326 10.60 11.80 13.62
N ALA A 327 9.30 11.62 13.36
CA ALA A 327 8.36 11.07 14.32
C ALA A 327 8.69 9.60 14.65
N GLU A 328 9.03 8.81 13.66
CA GLU A 328 9.42 7.41 13.86
C GLU A 328 10.62 7.27 14.79
N GLN A 329 11.63 8.16 14.65
CA GLN A 329 12.77 8.21 15.56
C GLN A 329 12.37 8.57 17.00
N VAL A 330 11.36 9.43 17.19
CA VAL A 330 10.80 9.75 18.51
C VAL A 330 10.10 8.52 19.10
N LEU A 331 9.25 7.85 18.31
CA LEU A 331 8.53 6.65 18.74
C LEU A 331 9.50 5.51 19.11
N HIS A 332 10.52 5.31 18.28
CA HIS A 332 11.56 4.31 18.51
C HIS A 332 12.28 4.52 19.85
N ARG A 333 12.73 5.76 20.16
CA ARG A 333 13.34 6.08 21.47
C ARG A 333 12.39 5.89 22.65
N LYS A 334 11.07 5.96 22.44
CA LYS A 334 10.05 5.64 23.45
C LYS A 334 9.78 4.13 23.59
N GLY A 335 10.45 3.29 22.82
CA GLY A 335 10.21 1.84 22.78
C GLY A 335 8.86 1.47 22.14
N ILE A 336 8.30 2.34 21.32
CA ILE A 336 7.07 2.07 20.56
C ILE A 336 7.45 1.44 19.23
N TRP A 337 6.91 0.25 18.95
CA TRP A 337 7.13 -0.42 17.67
C TRP A 337 6.27 0.21 16.59
N VAL A 338 6.89 0.57 15.46
CA VAL A 338 6.20 1.01 14.25
C VAL A 338 6.38 -0.04 13.18
N LEU A 339 5.32 -0.74 12.83
CA LEU A 339 5.31 -1.70 11.72
C LEU A 339 5.07 -0.93 10.42
N PRO A 340 6.06 -0.88 9.52
CA PRO A 340 6.05 0.05 8.39
C PRO A 340 5.05 -0.38 7.31
N ASP A 341 4.51 0.60 6.61
CA ASP A 341 3.53 0.48 5.54
C ASP A 341 3.95 -0.48 4.41
N LEU A 342 5.23 -0.42 3.97
CA LEU A 342 5.72 -1.32 2.90
C LEU A 342 5.59 -2.80 3.26
N ALA A 343 5.40 -3.12 4.52
CA ALA A 343 5.22 -4.47 5.07
C ALA A 343 3.79 -4.71 5.55
N ALA A 344 3.29 -3.88 6.47
CA ALA A 344 2.01 -4.10 7.14
C ALA A 344 0.81 -4.02 6.17
N ASN A 345 0.80 -3.05 5.24
CA ASN A 345 -0.27 -2.91 4.26
C ASN A 345 -0.01 -3.66 2.93
N ALA A 346 0.99 -4.55 2.90
CA ALA A 346 1.36 -5.29 1.69
C ALA A 346 0.35 -6.35 1.25
N GLY A 347 -0.66 -6.65 2.04
CA GLY A 347 -1.69 -7.64 1.69
C GLY A 347 -2.28 -7.42 0.29
N GLY A 348 -2.47 -6.17 -0.12
CA GLY A 348 -2.97 -5.82 -1.44
C GLY A 348 -2.05 -6.22 -2.59
N VAL A 349 -0.74 -5.99 -2.47
CA VAL A 349 0.21 -6.37 -3.52
C VAL A 349 0.50 -7.87 -3.52
N VAL A 350 0.52 -8.51 -2.34
CA VAL A 350 0.63 -9.97 -2.24
C VAL A 350 -0.58 -10.63 -2.90
N MET A 351 -1.79 -10.11 -2.67
CA MET A 351 -2.98 -10.63 -3.35
C MET A 351 -2.94 -10.40 -4.86
N SER A 352 -2.39 -9.26 -5.32
CA SER A 352 -2.15 -9.05 -6.74
C SER A 352 -1.21 -10.10 -7.34
N TYR A 353 -0.21 -10.54 -6.59
CA TYR A 353 0.67 -11.64 -7.00
C TYR A 353 -0.11 -12.97 -7.11
N LEU A 354 -0.92 -13.30 -6.12
CA LEU A 354 -1.72 -14.53 -6.16
C LEU A 354 -2.71 -14.52 -7.33
N GLU A 355 -3.44 -13.42 -7.56
CA GLU A 355 -4.31 -13.24 -8.73
C GLU A 355 -3.54 -13.40 -10.05
N TRP A 356 -2.34 -12.84 -10.14
CA TRP A 356 -1.50 -12.99 -11.34
C TRP A 356 -1.10 -14.44 -11.58
N VAL A 357 -0.73 -15.21 -10.54
CA VAL A 357 -0.43 -16.65 -10.64
C VAL A 357 -1.64 -17.43 -11.12
N GLU A 358 -2.82 -17.19 -10.54
CA GLU A 358 -4.09 -17.78 -11.00
C GLU A 358 -4.35 -17.50 -12.47
N ASN A 359 -4.14 -16.25 -12.89
CA ASN A 359 -4.40 -15.80 -14.26
C ASN A 359 -3.41 -16.39 -15.29
N LEU A 360 -2.14 -16.60 -14.92
CA LEU A 360 -1.15 -17.24 -15.78
C LEU A 360 -1.46 -18.73 -16.00
N GLN A 361 -2.01 -19.37 -14.98
CA GLN A 361 -2.32 -20.80 -14.97
C GLN A 361 -3.75 -21.12 -15.41
N TRP A 362 -4.65 -20.11 -15.48
CA TRP A 362 -6.09 -20.30 -15.67
C TRP A 362 -6.70 -21.26 -14.63
N TYR A 363 -6.14 -21.26 -13.42
CA TYR A 363 -6.55 -22.07 -12.30
C TYR A 363 -6.75 -21.19 -11.07
N PHE A 364 -7.94 -21.25 -10.47
CA PHE A 364 -8.37 -20.37 -9.40
C PHE A 364 -8.54 -21.17 -8.11
N TRP A 365 -7.94 -20.66 -7.06
CA TRP A 365 -8.10 -21.21 -5.70
C TRP A 365 -9.41 -20.71 -5.09
N ASP A 366 -9.94 -21.48 -4.12
CA ASP A 366 -11.02 -20.98 -3.30
C ASP A 366 -10.55 -19.85 -2.35
N GLU A 367 -11.51 -19.17 -1.71
CA GLU A 367 -11.22 -18.02 -0.85
C GLU A 367 -10.35 -18.40 0.35
N GLU A 368 -10.58 -19.57 0.96
CA GLU A 368 -9.84 -20.03 2.13
C GLU A 368 -8.39 -20.36 1.76
N GLU A 369 -8.19 -21.11 0.69
CA GLU A 369 -6.86 -21.44 0.18
C GLU A 369 -6.07 -20.18 -0.20
N THR A 370 -6.72 -19.24 -0.88
CA THR A 370 -6.11 -17.95 -1.24
C THR A 370 -5.71 -17.16 -0.01
N ARG A 371 -6.58 -17.05 1.00
CA ARG A 371 -6.29 -16.35 2.25
C ARG A 371 -5.14 -17.00 3.01
N ASN A 372 -5.09 -18.33 3.07
CA ASN A 372 -4.02 -19.07 3.73
C ASN A 372 -2.66 -18.85 3.02
N ARG A 373 -2.65 -18.77 1.67
CA ARG A 373 -1.45 -18.43 0.90
C ARG A 373 -0.99 -17.00 1.16
N LEU A 374 -1.92 -16.05 1.18
CA LEU A 374 -1.67 -14.66 1.54
C LEU A 374 -1.05 -14.56 2.93
N GLU A 375 -1.66 -15.19 3.93
CA GLU A 375 -1.18 -15.15 5.31
C GLU A 375 0.22 -15.72 5.43
N ARG A 376 0.52 -16.86 4.79
CA ARG A 376 1.86 -17.47 4.79
C ARG A 376 2.93 -16.51 4.29
N ILE A 377 2.70 -15.81 3.17
CA ILE A 377 3.67 -14.85 2.62
C ILE A 377 3.89 -13.69 3.59
N LEU A 378 2.82 -13.18 4.22
CA LEU A 378 2.91 -12.10 5.20
C LEU A 378 3.68 -12.52 6.46
N LEU A 379 3.47 -13.76 6.95
CA LEU A 379 4.20 -14.33 8.09
C LEU A 379 5.69 -14.49 7.78
N ASP A 380 6.01 -15.03 6.61
CA ASP A 380 7.40 -15.19 6.17
C ASP A 380 8.11 -13.83 6.09
N THR A 381 7.40 -12.81 5.58
CA THR A 381 7.94 -11.45 5.52
C THR A 381 8.15 -10.87 6.91
N PHE A 382 7.17 -10.99 7.82
CA PHE A 382 7.30 -10.55 9.19
C PHE A 382 8.53 -11.16 9.85
N ASN A 383 8.70 -12.47 9.74
CA ASN A 383 9.82 -13.19 10.35
C ASN A 383 11.18 -12.71 9.81
N ARG A 384 11.31 -12.53 8.50
CA ARG A 384 12.55 -12.01 7.88
C ARG A 384 12.89 -10.60 8.37
N VAL A 385 11.89 -9.71 8.43
CA VAL A 385 12.09 -8.34 8.95
C VAL A 385 12.54 -8.36 10.40
N MET A 386 11.90 -9.15 11.27
CA MET A 386 12.26 -9.20 12.68
C MET A 386 13.66 -9.82 12.91
N ILE A 387 14.04 -10.81 12.12
CA ILE A 387 15.40 -11.38 12.14
C ILE A 387 16.41 -10.33 11.69
N ARG A 388 16.13 -9.59 10.61
CA ARG A 388 17.00 -8.50 10.11
C ARG A 388 17.14 -7.41 11.17
N TRP A 389 16.05 -6.98 11.77
CA TRP A 389 16.05 -5.97 12.82
C TRP A 389 16.90 -6.37 14.02
N SER A 390 16.75 -7.60 14.48
CA SER A 390 17.57 -8.14 15.57
C SER A 390 19.08 -8.15 15.21
N LYS A 391 19.43 -8.51 13.97
CA LYS A 391 20.84 -8.54 13.50
C LYS A 391 21.46 -7.16 13.39
N LEU A 392 20.69 -6.13 13.04
CA LEU A 392 21.17 -4.76 12.89
C LEU A 392 21.28 -3.99 14.21
N GLY A 393 20.68 -4.53 15.29
CA GLY A 393 20.67 -3.89 16.61
C GLY A 393 19.44 -3.02 16.85
N THR A 394 18.52 -3.56 17.62
CA THR A 394 17.17 -3.00 17.83
C THR A 394 17.16 -1.63 18.50
N ASP A 395 18.22 -1.24 19.19
CA ASP A 395 18.29 0.06 19.90
C ASP A 395 18.63 1.23 18.97
N ASN A 396 19.27 0.95 17.82
CA ASN A 396 19.81 1.97 16.92
C ASN A 396 19.15 1.99 15.54
N VAL A 397 18.32 0.99 15.24
CA VAL A 397 17.71 0.81 13.92
C VAL A 397 16.22 0.60 14.08
N THR A 398 15.39 1.32 13.33
CA THR A 398 13.94 1.13 13.34
C THR A 398 13.54 -0.12 12.56
N ILE A 399 12.32 -0.62 12.79
CA ILE A 399 11.79 -1.76 12.03
C ILE A 399 11.68 -1.42 10.54
N ARG A 400 11.34 -0.15 10.19
CA ARG A 400 11.33 0.35 8.81
C ARG A 400 12.70 0.27 8.15
N GLU A 401 13.74 0.77 8.82
CA GLU A 401 15.12 0.69 8.30
C GLU A 401 15.53 -0.76 8.06
N ALA A 402 15.23 -1.66 8.99
CA ALA A 402 15.48 -3.10 8.82
C ALA A 402 14.71 -3.72 7.65
N ALA A 403 13.46 -3.31 7.44
CA ALA A 403 12.64 -3.76 6.32
C ALA A 403 13.23 -3.30 4.97
N TYR A 404 13.70 -2.04 4.88
CA TYR A 404 14.37 -1.57 3.67
C TYR A 404 15.71 -2.29 3.43
N VAL A 405 16.52 -2.55 4.46
CA VAL A 405 17.74 -3.35 4.32
C VAL A 405 17.44 -4.76 3.80
N GLU A 406 16.37 -5.41 4.31
CA GLU A 406 15.94 -6.73 3.84
C GLU A 406 15.50 -6.70 2.37
N ALA A 407 14.79 -5.65 1.96
CA ALA A 407 14.38 -5.47 0.56
C ALA A 407 15.59 -5.25 -0.36
N VAL A 408 16.52 -4.37 0.03
CA VAL A 408 17.75 -4.09 -0.73
C VAL A 408 18.61 -5.34 -0.85
N ASP A 409 18.73 -6.14 0.21
CA ASP A 409 19.51 -7.38 0.21
C ASP A 409 19.03 -8.35 -0.89
N ARG A 410 17.72 -8.53 -1.01
CA ARG A 410 17.15 -9.37 -2.07
C ARG A 410 17.45 -8.86 -3.48
N ILE A 411 17.29 -7.55 -3.69
CA ILE A 411 17.54 -6.92 -5.00
C ILE A 411 19.03 -7.00 -5.34
N TYR A 412 19.89 -6.68 -4.38
CA TYR A 412 21.35 -6.76 -4.52
C TYR A 412 21.80 -8.15 -4.94
N ASN A 413 21.34 -9.19 -4.23
CA ASN A 413 21.69 -10.57 -4.55
C ASN A 413 21.19 -10.97 -5.95
N ALA A 414 20.02 -10.52 -6.37
CA ALA A 414 19.50 -10.76 -7.71
C ALA A 414 20.34 -10.03 -8.78
N MET A 415 20.70 -8.76 -8.55
CA MET A 415 21.58 -8.01 -9.48
C MET A 415 22.94 -8.67 -9.60
N LYS A 416 23.53 -9.11 -8.49
CA LYS A 416 24.82 -9.82 -8.48
C LYS A 416 24.78 -11.12 -9.29
N VAL A 417 23.78 -11.97 -9.07
CA VAL A 417 23.62 -13.24 -9.83
C VAL A 417 23.38 -12.99 -11.32
N ARG A 418 22.73 -11.88 -11.67
CA ARG A 418 22.54 -11.45 -13.06
C ARG A 418 23.75 -10.80 -13.70
N GLY A 419 24.83 -10.54 -12.94
CA GLY A 419 26.01 -9.85 -13.44
C GLY A 419 25.81 -8.36 -13.73
N TRP A 420 24.91 -7.70 -13.00
CA TRP A 420 24.69 -6.25 -13.13
C TRP A 420 25.69 -5.44 -12.30
N ILE A 421 26.23 -6.06 -11.25
CA ILE A 421 27.22 -5.54 -10.30
C ILE A 421 28.16 -6.66 -9.86
#